data_1c19309a292a7045b8d1f2e36cb44a04
#
_entry.id   1c19309a292a7045b8d1f2e36cb44a04
#
_cell.length_a   1.000
_cell.length_b   1.000
_cell.length_c   1.000
_cell.angle_alpha   90.00
_cell.angle_beta   90.00
_cell.angle_gamma   90.00
#
_symmetry.space_group_name_H-M   'P 1'
#
loop_
_entity.id
_entity.type
_entity.pdbx_description
1 polymer ?
#
loop_
_entity_poly.entity_id
_entity_poly.type
_entity_poly.pdbx_seq_one_letter_code
_entity_poly.pdbx_strand_id
1 'polypeptide(L)'
;MRTYSNEDFYLSAYLLTQNFRLIEHTRTKGLTTFIFESNENIEDAVTEYYSMNAKVEPIKYGNSIRALKSIIHSYSTSTSNRGNNNEYQLHTEGRR
;
A
#
# COMPACT_ATOMS: atom_id res chain seq x y z
N MET A 1 7.03 -8.33 18.65
CA MET A 1 5.91 -8.05 17.74
C MET A 1 6.00 -8.94 16.51
N ARG A 2 4.90 -9.54 16.14
CA ARG A 2 4.89 -10.35 14.93
C ARG A 2 4.49 -9.50 13.73
N THR A 3 5.03 -9.83 12.59
CA THR A 3 4.75 -9.09 11.37
C THR A 3 4.31 -10.04 10.25
N TYR A 4 3.59 -9.47 9.31
CA TYR A 4 3.18 -10.18 8.10
C TYR A 4 3.69 -9.36 6.90
N SER A 5 4.50 -9.98 6.07
CA SER A 5 5.12 -9.31 4.92
C SER A 5 4.57 -9.89 3.63
N ASN A 6 4.32 -9.02 2.65
CA ASN A 6 3.88 -9.50 1.34
C ASN A 6 4.22 -8.47 0.28
N GLU A 7 4.22 -8.92 -0.97
CA GLU A 7 4.56 -8.07 -2.10
C GLU A 7 3.35 -7.81 -2.99
N ASP A 8 2.18 -8.28 -2.59
CA ASP A 8 0.96 -8.11 -3.36
C ASP A 8 0.35 -6.75 -3.04
N PHE A 9 0.45 -5.83 -4.02
CA PHE A 9 -0.02 -4.47 -3.87
C PHE A 9 -1.51 -4.41 -3.51
N TYR A 10 -2.32 -5.18 -4.23
CA TYR A 10 -3.78 -5.11 -4.04
C TYR A 10 -4.22 -5.78 -2.74
N LEU A 11 -3.56 -6.86 -2.34
CA LEU A 11 -3.81 -7.44 -1.03
C LEU A 11 -3.45 -6.44 0.06
N SER A 12 -2.34 -5.75 -0.09
CA SER A 12 -1.94 -4.76 0.91
C SER A 12 -2.96 -3.65 1.04
N ALA A 13 -3.52 -3.19 -0.10
CA ALA A 13 -4.58 -2.19 -0.06
C ALA A 13 -5.81 -2.73 0.68
N TYR A 14 -6.16 -3.99 0.44
CA TYR A 14 -7.28 -4.61 1.14
C TYR A 14 -7.02 -4.66 2.65
N LEU A 15 -5.82 -5.06 3.05
CA LEU A 15 -5.49 -5.14 4.46
C LEU A 15 -5.61 -3.78 5.14
N LEU A 16 -5.24 -2.71 4.44
CA LEU A 16 -5.44 -1.38 5.00
C LEU A 16 -6.91 -1.08 5.26
N THR A 17 -7.81 -1.51 4.35
CA THR A 17 -9.23 -1.28 4.56
C THR A 17 -9.77 -2.06 5.74
N GLN A 18 -9.10 -3.14 6.12
CA GLN A 18 -9.50 -3.96 7.24
C GLN A 18 -8.84 -3.52 8.55
N ASN A 19 -8.20 -2.35 8.52
CA ASN A 19 -7.60 -1.71 9.70
C ASN A 19 -6.35 -2.43 10.22
N PHE A 20 -5.70 -3.23 9.39
CA PHE A 20 -4.40 -3.76 9.75
C PHE A 20 -3.37 -2.65 9.56
N ARG A 21 -2.43 -2.58 10.47
CA ARG A 21 -1.48 -1.49 10.51
C ARG A 21 -0.27 -1.79 9.64
N LEU A 22 0.01 -0.91 8.68
CA LEU A 22 1.24 -0.98 7.89
C LEU A 22 2.37 -0.38 8.72
N ILE A 23 3.38 -1.20 9.03
CA ILE A 23 4.49 -0.77 9.88
C ILE A 23 5.59 -0.14 9.05
N GLU A 24 5.93 -0.77 7.95
CA GLU A 24 6.98 -0.24 7.09
C GLU A 24 6.90 -0.88 5.72
N HIS A 25 7.67 -0.34 4.80
CA HIS A 25 7.80 -0.92 3.48
C HIS A 25 9.26 -0.85 3.07
N THR A 26 9.68 -1.82 2.26
CA THR A 26 11.05 -1.85 1.75
C THR A 26 10.98 -2.04 0.26
N ARG A 27 12.04 -1.62 -0.42
CA ARG A 27 12.09 -1.77 -1.87
C ARG A 27 13.43 -2.35 -2.27
N THR A 28 13.39 -3.44 -3.01
CA THR A 28 14.59 -4.13 -3.46
C THR A 28 14.38 -4.53 -4.92
N LYS A 29 15.28 -4.09 -5.78
CA LYS A 29 15.24 -4.45 -7.20
C LYS A 29 13.89 -4.14 -7.85
N GLY A 30 13.34 -2.99 -7.50
CA GLY A 30 12.08 -2.55 -8.08
C GLY A 30 10.84 -3.16 -7.46
N LEU A 31 11.01 -4.03 -6.49
CA LEU A 31 9.89 -4.72 -5.85
C LEU A 31 9.68 -4.19 -4.43
N THR A 32 8.45 -3.81 -4.13
CA THR A 32 8.11 -3.29 -2.81
C THR A 32 7.49 -4.37 -1.95
N THR A 33 8.02 -4.52 -0.74
CA THR A 33 7.46 -5.42 0.25
C THR A 33 6.76 -4.57 1.30
N PHE A 34 5.51 -4.91 1.60
CA PHE A 34 4.72 -4.21 2.62
C PHE A 34 4.69 -5.06 3.87
N ILE A 35 5.00 -4.45 5.01
CA ILE A 35 5.14 -5.16 6.27
C ILE A 35 4.08 -4.65 7.24
N PHE A 36 3.17 -5.55 7.61
CA PHE A 36 2.06 -5.24 8.49
C PHE A 36 2.28 -5.82 9.87
N GLU A 37 1.69 -5.17 10.87
CA GLU A 37 1.61 -5.77 12.20
C GLU A 37 0.69 -6.98 12.13
N SER A 38 1.19 -8.13 12.58
CA SER A 38 0.43 -9.37 12.50
C SER A 38 -0.36 -9.59 13.78
N ASN A 39 -1.63 -9.92 13.62
CA ASN A 39 -2.45 -10.38 14.73
C ASN A 39 -3.17 -11.64 14.27
N GLU A 40 -3.97 -12.22 15.15
CA GLU A 40 -4.57 -13.51 14.86
C GLU A 40 -5.55 -13.49 13.69
N ASN A 41 -6.00 -12.30 13.27
CA ASN A 41 -7.00 -12.19 12.22
C ASN A 41 -6.41 -11.95 10.85
N ILE A 42 -5.13 -11.64 10.73
CA ILE A 42 -4.59 -11.24 9.44
C ILE A 42 -4.56 -12.40 8.44
N GLU A 43 -4.28 -13.61 8.92
CA GLU A 43 -4.26 -14.76 8.02
C GLU A 43 -5.64 -15.09 7.49
N ASP A 44 -6.67 -14.88 8.32
CA ASP A 44 -8.05 -15.06 7.85
C ASP A 44 -8.38 -14.05 6.76
N ALA A 45 -7.96 -12.80 6.94
CA ALA A 45 -8.21 -11.77 5.93
C ALA A 45 -7.51 -12.10 4.62
N VAL A 46 -6.28 -12.59 4.68
CA VAL A 46 -5.54 -12.98 3.49
C VAL A 46 -6.24 -14.14 2.77
N THR A 47 -6.70 -15.11 3.54
CA THR A 47 -7.42 -16.24 2.98
C THR A 47 -8.70 -15.79 2.29
N GLU A 48 -9.46 -14.89 2.93
CA GLU A 48 -10.68 -14.39 2.32
C GLU A 48 -10.39 -13.65 1.02
N TYR A 49 -9.32 -12.89 0.98
CA TYR A 49 -8.96 -12.15 -0.21
C TYR A 49 -8.68 -13.10 -1.38
N TYR A 50 -7.83 -14.09 -1.16
CA TYR A 50 -7.44 -14.98 -2.26
C TYR A 50 -8.53 -15.95 -2.65
N SER A 51 -9.49 -16.24 -1.77
CA SER A 51 -10.60 -17.10 -2.12
C SER A 51 -11.77 -16.33 -2.74
N MET A 52 -11.58 -15.03 -2.97
CA MET A 52 -12.56 -14.15 -3.61
C MET A 52 -13.82 -13.98 -2.78
N ASN A 53 -13.68 -14.12 -1.47
CA ASN A 53 -14.78 -13.88 -0.54
C ASN A 53 -14.68 -12.55 0.17
N ALA A 54 -13.60 -11.81 -0.08
CA ALA A 54 -13.39 -10.52 0.57
C ALA A 54 -14.38 -9.48 0.04
N LYS A 55 -14.84 -8.62 0.93
CA LYS A 55 -15.74 -7.53 0.56
C LYS A 55 -15.20 -6.25 1.14
N VAL A 56 -15.31 -5.17 0.38
CA VAL A 56 -14.80 -3.90 0.82
C VAL A 56 -15.57 -2.79 0.12
N GLU A 57 -15.74 -1.67 0.81
CA GLU A 57 -16.41 -0.52 0.23
C GLU A 57 -15.50 0.08 -0.85
N PRO A 58 -16.04 0.34 -2.07
CA PRO A 58 -15.19 0.71 -3.20
C PRO A 58 -14.38 1.98 -3.00
N ILE A 59 -14.97 3.00 -2.39
CA ILE A 59 -14.25 4.26 -2.19
C ILE A 59 -13.11 4.07 -1.19
N LYS A 60 -13.38 3.33 -0.14
CA LYS A 60 -12.37 3.04 0.85
C LYS A 60 -11.21 2.27 0.25
N TYR A 61 -11.51 1.28 -0.59
CA TYR A 61 -10.48 0.51 -1.26
C TYR A 61 -9.69 1.40 -2.22
N GLY A 62 -10.37 2.24 -2.99
CA GLY A 62 -9.70 3.16 -3.89
C GLY A 62 -8.78 4.12 -3.16
N ASN A 63 -9.20 4.60 -1.99
CA ASN A 63 -8.34 5.48 -1.19
C ASN A 63 -7.10 4.75 -0.70
N SER A 64 -7.24 3.49 -0.32
CA SER A 64 -6.09 2.69 0.11
C SER A 64 -5.11 2.45 -1.03
N ILE A 65 -5.64 2.20 -2.22
CA ILE A 65 -4.78 2.05 -3.40
C ILE A 65 -3.99 3.32 -3.66
N ARG A 66 -4.65 4.47 -3.59
CA ARG A 66 -3.97 5.75 -3.79
C ARG A 66 -2.92 6.01 -2.72
N ALA A 67 -3.21 5.64 -1.48
CA ALA A 67 -2.26 5.81 -0.40
C ALA A 67 -0.99 4.98 -0.64
N LEU A 68 -1.16 3.73 -1.07
CA LEU A 68 -0.01 2.88 -1.35
C LEU A 68 0.78 3.37 -2.55
N LYS A 69 0.10 3.85 -3.59
CA LYS A 69 0.79 4.43 -4.74
C LYS A 69 1.61 5.64 -4.33
N SER A 70 1.05 6.46 -3.45
CA SER A 70 1.76 7.62 -2.95
C SER A 70 3.04 7.22 -2.21
N ILE A 71 2.97 6.16 -1.41
CA ILE A 71 4.14 5.66 -0.71
C ILE A 71 5.22 5.21 -1.69
N ILE A 72 4.83 4.46 -2.71
CA ILE A 72 5.78 3.99 -3.72
C ILE A 72 6.39 5.16 -4.48
N HIS A 73 5.59 6.13 -4.87
CA HIS A 73 6.09 7.30 -5.60
C HIS A 73 7.00 8.16 -4.73
N SER A 74 6.66 8.28 -3.45
CA SER A 74 7.51 9.03 -2.52
C SER A 74 8.88 8.39 -2.42
N TYR A 75 8.92 7.06 -2.37
CA TYR A 75 10.17 6.33 -2.34
C TYR A 75 11.00 6.64 -3.59
N SER A 76 10.37 6.57 -4.76
CA SER A 76 11.04 6.88 -6.01
C SER A 76 11.50 8.31 -6.07
N THR A 77 10.65 9.24 -5.62
CA THR A 77 10.96 10.66 -5.64
C THR A 77 12.17 10.96 -4.75
N SER A 78 12.25 10.32 -3.61
CA SER A 78 13.35 10.60 -2.71
C SER A 78 14.69 10.17 -3.29
N THR A 79 14.69 9.22 -4.18
CA THR A 79 15.94 8.84 -4.84
C THR A 79 16.29 9.78 -5.98
N SER A 80 15.31 10.39 -6.58
CA SER A 80 15.59 11.32 -7.66
C SER A 80 15.96 12.67 -7.13
N ASN A 81 15.64 13.15 -6.43
CA ASN A 81 15.87 14.34 -6.09
C ASN A 81 16.09 15.08 -5.71
N ARG A 82 15.91 15.31 -5.88
CA ARG A 82 15.92 16.07 -5.70
C ARG A 82 15.43 17.07 -6.04
N GLY A 83 15.14 17.23 -6.26
CA GLY A 83 14.60 18.03 -6.52
C GLY A 83 13.54 18.58 -7.16
N ASN A 84 13.13 18.40 -7.50
CA ASN A 84 12.20 18.86 -7.89
C ASN A 84 11.10 18.93 -7.80
N ASN A 85 10.77 19.10 -7.72
CA ASN A 85 9.85 19.20 -7.54
C ASN A 85 8.85 19.47 -7.84
N ASN A 86 8.56 19.55 -7.95
CA ASN A 86 7.65 19.69 -8.13
C ASN A 86 6.84 19.59 -8.81
N GLU A 87 6.66 19.38 -8.97
CA GLU A 87 6.05 19.15 -9.44
C GLU A 87 5.17 18.70 -9.81
N TYR A 88 4.83 18.57 -9.68
CA TYR A 88 4.09 18.04 -9.85
C TYR A 88 3.14 18.13 -9.78
N GLN A 89 2.97 18.05 -9.55
CA GLN A 89 2.36 17.87 -9.44
C GLN A 89 1.44 17.77 -9.72
N LEU A 90 1.05 17.86 -9.57
CA LEU A 90 0.55 17.65 -9.90
C LEU A 90 -0.18 17.51 -10.30
N HIS A 91 -0.50 17.57 -10.34
CA HIS A 91 -0.86 17.26 -10.73
C HIS A 91 -1.57 16.86 -10.84
N THR A 92 -1.75 17.06 -10.86
CA THR A 92 -2.15 16.64 -10.97
C THR A 92 -2.90 16.53 -10.99
N GLU A 93 -2.97 16.67 -10.97
CA GLU A 93 -3.33 16.37 -11.04
C GLU A 93 -3.86 16.25 -11.05
N GLY A 94 -4.24 17.00 -11.04
CA GLY A 94 -4.36 16.68 -11.04
C GLY A 94 -4.96 16.76 -11.03
N ARG A 95 -4.90 16.94 -11.03
CA ARG A 95 -4.91 16.84 -11.13
C ARG A 95 -5.19 16.53 -11.17
N ARG A 96 -5.54 16.77 -11.09
CA ARG A 96 -5.45 16.37 -11.11
C ARG A 96 -5.58 16.19 -11.06
#